data_bca3f64a80fc7fea284a55b739a14cb3
#
_entry.id   bca3f64a80fc7fea284a55b739a14cb3
#
_cell.length_a   1.000
_cell.length_b   1.000
_cell.length_c   1.000
_cell.angle_alpha   90.00
_cell.angle_beta   90.00
_cell.angle_gamma   90.00
#
_symmetry.space_group_name_H-M   'P 1'
#
loop_
_entity.id
_entity.type
_entity.pdbx_description
1 polymer ?
#
loop_
_entity_poly.entity_id
_entity_poly.type
_entity_poly.pdbx_seq_one_letter_code
_entity_poly.pdbx_strand_id
1 'polypeptide(L)'
;MKLYKGDCLEVMDRMIAEGVKVDAIITDPPYGTTACKWDSVIPFDAMWEQLNRIIKPNGAIVLFGSEPFSSALRMSNIKNYKYDWKWDKVIGSGFQVAKYKPMIRSEDVCIFGTGGKVNYYPIKIKRDKPIKGYAVNNSLSNPLANADKKVRTYTHKNPTNILEFKKVKGTVHPTQKPVALMEYLIKTYTNEGETVL
;
A
#
# COMPACT_ATOMS: atom_id res chain seq x y z
N MET A 1 -9.23 -8.72 -17.51
CA MET A 1 -9.76 -8.37 -16.18
C MET A 1 -10.99 -9.23 -15.93
N LYS A 2 -11.09 -9.85 -14.73
CA LYS A 2 -12.28 -10.57 -14.27
C LYS A 2 -12.94 -9.75 -13.15
N LEU A 3 -14.26 -9.70 -13.11
CA LEU A 3 -15.03 -9.02 -12.08
C LEU A 3 -15.86 -10.07 -11.32
N TYR A 4 -15.82 -9.99 -10.00
CA TYR A 4 -16.59 -10.86 -9.12
C TYR A 4 -17.58 -10.00 -8.31
N LYS A 5 -18.83 -10.41 -8.27
CA LYS A 5 -19.87 -9.78 -7.44
C LYS A 5 -20.24 -10.73 -6.30
N GLY A 6 -20.20 -10.23 -5.07
CA GLY A 6 -20.55 -11.00 -3.88
C GLY A 6 -19.76 -10.58 -2.66
N ASP A 7 -19.93 -11.30 -1.57
CA ASP A 7 -19.09 -11.17 -0.38
C ASP A 7 -17.66 -11.56 -0.72
N CYS A 8 -16.69 -10.73 -0.31
CA CYS A 8 -15.29 -10.94 -0.68
C CYS A 8 -14.68 -12.20 -0.06
N LEU A 9 -15.13 -12.60 1.14
CA LEU A 9 -14.64 -13.82 1.79
C LEU A 9 -15.12 -15.07 1.03
N GLU A 10 -16.40 -15.10 0.65
CA GLU A 10 -16.96 -16.19 -0.14
C GLU A 10 -16.33 -16.27 -1.54
N VAL A 11 -16.10 -15.11 -2.17
CA VAL A 11 -15.45 -15.06 -3.48
C VAL A 11 -14.02 -15.59 -3.38
N MET A 12 -13.25 -15.17 -2.38
CA MET A 12 -11.88 -15.65 -2.17
C MET A 12 -11.85 -17.15 -1.86
N ASP A 13 -12.78 -17.67 -1.06
CA ASP A 13 -12.89 -19.12 -0.82
C ASP A 13 -13.08 -19.93 -2.12
N ARG A 14 -13.95 -19.47 -3.02
CA ARG A 14 -14.13 -20.10 -4.33
C ARG A 14 -12.86 -20.06 -5.18
N MET A 15 -12.23 -18.88 -5.26
CA MET A 15 -10.97 -18.72 -6.00
C MET A 15 -9.88 -19.65 -5.46
N ILE A 16 -9.78 -19.78 -4.14
CA ILE A 16 -8.80 -20.67 -3.49
C ILE A 16 -9.12 -22.14 -3.80
N ALA A 17 -10.39 -22.54 -3.77
CA ALA A 17 -10.82 -23.90 -4.15
C ALA A 17 -10.50 -24.21 -5.61
N GLU A 18 -10.53 -23.22 -6.50
CA GLU A 18 -10.10 -23.30 -7.90
C GLU A 18 -8.57 -23.28 -8.08
N GLY A 19 -7.79 -23.20 -7.01
CA GLY A 19 -6.32 -23.16 -7.04
C GLY A 19 -5.74 -21.80 -7.43
N VAL A 20 -6.53 -20.74 -7.43
CA VAL A 20 -6.06 -19.40 -7.80
C VAL A 20 -5.08 -18.88 -6.74
N LYS A 21 -3.95 -18.35 -7.22
CA LYS A 21 -2.96 -17.61 -6.43
C LYS A 21 -2.65 -16.28 -7.11
N VAL A 22 -2.48 -15.23 -6.32
CA VAL A 22 -2.22 -13.87 -6.81
C VAL A 22 -0.86 -13.34 -6.36
N ASP A 23 -0.27 -12.47 -7.16
CA ASP A 23 1.06 -11.90 -6.90
C ASP A 23 0.98 -10.69 -5.97
N ALA A 24 -0.11 -9.95 -6.01
CA ALA A 24 -0.42 -8.87 -5.07
C ALA A 24 -1.92 -8.79 -4.78
N ILE A 25 -2.26 -8.25 -3.62
CA ILE A 25 -3.62 -7.86 -3.24
C ILE A 25 -3.60 -6.36 -2.96
N ILE A 26 -4.46 -5.58 -3.63
CA ILE A 26 -4.54 -4.13 -3.45
C ILE A 26 -6.02 -3.76 -3.28
N THR A 27 -6.42 -3.46 -2.07
CA THR A 27 -7.84 -3.24 -1.76
C THR A 27 -8.08 -2.17 -0.72
N ASP A 28 -9.28 -1.60 -0.78
CA ASP A 28 -9.82 -0.60 0.14
C ASP A 28 -10.95 -1.25 0.95
N PRO A 29 -10.64 -1.89 2.09
CA PRO A 29 -11.65 -2.53 2.91
C PRO A 29 -12.56 -1.49 3.57
N PRO A 30 -13.77 -1.83 4.03
CA PRO A 30 -14.61 -0.92 4.80
C PRO A 30 -13.97 -0.63 6.16
N TYR A 31 -13.98 0.66 6.57
CA TYR A 31 -13.34 1.13 7.80
C TYR A 31 -14.28 1.20 9.01
N GLY A 32 -15.61 1.10 8.81
CA GLY A 32 -16.60 1.30 9.86
C GLY A 32 -16.68 2.76 10.35
N THR A 33 -16.31 3.72 9.52
CA THR A 33 -16.22 5.14 9.90
C THR A 33 -17.33 6.00 9.32
N THR A 34 -18.19 5.44 8.49
CA THR A 34 -19.32 6.13 7.87
C THR A 34 -20.66 5.52 8.32
N ALA A 35 -21.76 6.26 8.14
CA ALA A 35 -23.10 5.78 8.42
C ALA A 35 -23.67 4.86 7.31
N CYS A 36 -22.86 4.50 6.31
CA CYS A 36 -23.27 3.63 5.20
C CYS A 36 -23.37 2.18 5.65
N LYS A 37 -24.46 1.50 5.30
CA LYS A 37 -24.68 0.09 5.69
C LYS A 37 -23.59 -0.87 5.20
N TRP A 38 -22.94 -0.54 4.08
CA TRP A 38 -21.85 -1.35 3.51
C TRP A 38 -20.50 -1.11 4.20
N ASP A 39 -20.35 -0.05 5.02
CA ASP A 39 -19.11 0.27 5.71
C ASP A 39 -19.04 -0.47 7.06
N SER A 40 -19.14 -1.78 7.02
CA SER A 40 -18.98 -2.66 8.17
C SER A 40 -17.62 -3.33 8.11
N VAL A 41 -16.82 -3.18 9.18
CA VAL A 41 -15.48 -3.77 9.25
C VAL A 41 -15.57 -5.28 9.11
N ILE A 42 -14.79 -5.82 8.17
CA ILE A 42 -14.64 -7.27 7.98
C ILE A 42 -13.88 -7.82 9.20
N PRO A 43 -14.34 -8.91 9.85
CA PRO A 43 -13.61 -9.53 10.93
C PRO A 43 -12.17 -9.86 10.51
N PHE A 44 -11.19 -9.30 11.23
CA PHE A 44 -9.78 -9.39 10.82
C PHE A 44 -9.29 -10.83 10.68
N ASP A 45 -9.66 -11.71 11.59
CA ASP A 45 -9.23 -13.11 11.54
C ASP A 45 -9.69 -13.78 10.23
N ALA A 46 -10.98 -13.64 9.89
CA ALA A 46 -11.53 -14.18 8.65
C ALA A 46 -10.89 -13.54 7.41
N MET A 47 -10.67 -12.23 7.43
CA MET A 47 -9.99 -11.52 6.35
C MET A 47 -8.56 -12.04 6.16
N TRP A 48 -7.77 -12.13 7.23
CA TRP A 48 -6.38 -12.59 7.16
C TRP A 48 -6.26 -14.05 6.75
N GLU A 49 -7.20 -14.90 7.17
CA GLU A 49 -7.26 -16.29 6.73
C GLU A 49 -7.31 -16.38 5.20
N GLN A 50 -8.24 -15.67 4.56
CA GLN A 50 -8.38 -15.70 3.11
C GLN A 50 -7.21 -15.05 2.39
N LEU A 51 -6.78 -13.85 2.84
CA LEU A 51 -5.67 -13.15 2.22
C LEU A 51 -4.37 -13.96 2.25
N ASN A 52 -4.08 -14.64 3.38
CA ASN A 52 -2.89 -15.47 3.50
C ASN A 52 -2.95 -16.75 2.64
N ARG A 53 -4.15 -17.29 2.41
CA ARG A 53 -4.35 -18.48 1.58
C ARG A 53 -4.20 -18.18 0.09
N ILE A 54 -4.64 -17.01 -0.38
CA ILE A 54 -4.65 -16.68 -1.82
C ILE A 54 -3.37 -16.02 -2.31
N ILE A 55 -2.63 -15.30 -1.43
CA ILE A 55 -1.40 -14.62 -1.82
C ILE A 55 -0.25 -15.61 -2.06
N LYS A 56 0.56 -15.37 -3.10
CA LYS A 56 1.80 -16.12 -3.33
C LYS A 56 2.90 -15.75 -2.31
N PRO A 57 3.91 -16.60 -2.10
CA PRO A 57 5.08 -16.24 -1.31
C PRO A 57 5.72 -14.93 -1.79
N ASN A 58 6.08 -14.04 -0.85
CA ASN A 58 6.61 -12.70 -1.10
C ASN A 58 5.65 -11.73 -1.81
N GLY A 59 4.40 -12.12 -2.07
CA GLY A 59 3.37 -11.21 -2.58
C GLY A 59 3.05 -10.13 -1.55
N ALA A 60 2.74 -8.93 -2.04
CA ALA A 60 2.34 -7.81 -1.19
C ALA A 60 0.83 -7.78 -0.97
N ILE A 61 0.41 -7.59 0.28
CA ILE A 61 -0.97 -7.27 0.64
C ILE A 61 -1.01 -5.79 1.00
N VAL A 62 -1.66 -5.01 0.17
CA VAL A 62 -1.73 -3.55 0.21
C VAL A 62 -3.13 -3.14 0.61
N LEU A 63 -3.30 -2.65 1.83
CA LEU A 63 -4.61 -2.30 2.40
C LEU A 63 -4.67 -0.81 2.72
N PHE A 64 -5.66 -0.13 2.14
CA PHE A 64 -5.95 1.24 2.51
C PHE A 64 -6.57 1.33 3.90
N GLY A 65 -6.38 2.47 4.56
CA GLY A 65 -6.94 2.71 5.88
C GLY A 65 -6.87 4.17 6.30
N SER A 66 -7.68 4.49 7.30
CA SER A 66 -7.67 5.78 7.99
C SER A 66 -7.83 5.51 9.48
N GLU A 67 -7.28 6.38 10.34
CA GLU A 67 -7.43 6.20 11.79
C GLU A 67 -8.90 6.31 12.25
N PRO A 68 -9.34 5.53 13.24
CA PRO A 68 -8.60 4.56 14.06
C PRO A 68 -8.45 3.15 13.43
N PHE A 69 -9.11 2.90 12.28
CA PHE A 69 -9.08 1.59 11.60
C PHE A 69 -7.65 1.16 11.24
N SER A 70 -6.81 2.08 10.75
CA SER A 70 -5.41 1.78 10.38
C SER A 70 -4.61 1.21 11.55
N SER A 71 -4.79 1.73 12.76
CA SER A 71 -4.13 1.22 13.96
C SER A 71 -4.60 -0.20 14.30
N ALA A 72 -5.91 -0.44 14.28
CA ALA A 72 -6.48 -1.77 14.51
C ALA A 72 -6.00 -2.78 13.45
N LEU A 73 -5.98 -2.37 12.18
CA LEU A 73 -5.50 -3.19 11.06
C LEU A 73 -4.03 -3.60 11.24
N ARG A 74 -3.14 -2.65 11.60
CA ARG A 74 -1.72 -2.97 11.85
C ARG A 74 -1.56 -3.95 13.01
N MET A 75 -2.27 -3.71 14.11
CA MET A 75 -2.20 -4.56 15.30
C MET A 75 -2.78 -5.96 15.07
N SER A 76 -3.79 -6.10 14.23
CA SER A 76 -4.41 -7.40 13.92
C SER A 76 -3.43 -8.38 13.23
N ASN A 77 -2.36 -7.86 12.60
CA ASN A 77 -1.36 -8.70 11.93
C ASN A 77 0.05 -8.11 12.00
N ILE A 78 0.46 -7.67 13.17
CA ILE A 78 1.74 -6.96 13.39
C ILE A 78 2.96 -7.80 12.94
N LYS A 79 2.90 -9.13 13.03
CA LYS A 79 3.98 -10.03 12.60
C LYS A 79 4.27 -9.93 11.09
N ASN A 80 3.25 -9.71 10.30
CA ASN A 80 3.31 -9.62 8.84
C ASN A 80 3.32 -8.19 8.31
N TYR A 81 3.12 -7.19 9.18
CA TYR A 81 3.24 -5.78 8.82
C TYR A 81 4.69 -5.46 8.42
N LYS A 82 4.85 -4.70 7.33
CA LYS A 82 6.17 -4.31 6.81
C LYS A 82 6.44 -2.82 6.98
N TYR A 83 5.59 -1.99 6.38
CA TYR A 83 5.65 -0.52 6.42
C TYR A 83 4.35 0.03 5.86
N ASP A 84 4.22 1.35 5.86
CA ASP A 84 3.10 2.05 5.22
C ASP A 84 3.59 3.18 4.31
N TRP A 85 2.77 3.46 3.30
CA TRP A 85 2.79 4.71 2.59
C TRP A 85 1.72 5.63 3.15
N LYS A 86 1.94 6.94 3.05
CA LYS A 86 0.95 7.97 3.33
C LYS A 86 0.48 8.54 1.98
N TRP A 87 -0.74 8.22 1.59
CA TRP A 87 -1.34 8.88 0.43
C TRP A 87 -1.74 10.29 0.82
N ASP A 88 -1.00 11.27 0.30
CA ASP A 88 -1.33 12.70 0.41
C ASP A 88 -2.33 13.07 -0.69
N LYS A 89 -3.54 13.46 -0.28
CA LYS A 89 -4.63 13.87 -1.17
C LYS A 89 -4.50 15.28 -1.71
N VAL A 90 -3.43 16.01 -1.29
CA VAL A 90 -3.14 17.42 -1.61
C VAL A 90 -4.13 18.40 -0.95
N ILE A 91 -5.41 18.05 -0.92
CA ILE A 91 -6.48 18.86 -0.32
C ILE A 91 -7.03 18.16 0.91
N GLY A 92 -7.05 18.85 2.03
CA GLY A 92 -7.64 18.36 3.27
C GLY A 92 -9.16 18.24 3.20
N SER A 93 -9.72 17.31 3.96
CA SER A 93 -11.17 17.12 4.13
C SER A 93 -11.56 17.30 5.60
N GLY A 94 -12.86 17.52 5.86
CA GLY A 94 -13.37 17.76 7.21
C GLY A 94 -13.44 19.23 7.61
N PHE A 95 -13.69 20.12 6.66
CA PHE A 95 -13.82 21.57 6.90
C PHE A 95 -14.85 21.90 7.97
N GLN A 96 -15.97 21.16 8.06
CA GLN A 96 -17.02 21.38 9.04
C GLN A 96 -16.55 21.31 10.49
N VAL A 97 -15.49 20.54 10.74
CA VAL A 97 -14.91 20.32 12.08
C VAL A 97 -13.53 20.95 12.23
N ALA A 98 -13.10 21.78 11.29
CA ALA A 98 -11.74 22.36 11.24
C ALA A 98 -11.41 23.27 12.45
N LYS A 99 -12.42 23.81 13.13
CA LYS A 99 -12.22 24.58 14.36
C LYS A 99 -11.99 23.72 15.62
N TYR A 100 -12.21 22.41 15.54
CA TYR A 100 -12.04 21.49 16.66
C TYR A 100 -10.87 20.51 16.48
N LYS A 101 -10.52 20.21 15.23
CA LYS A 101 -9.41 19.30 14.89
C LYS A 101 -8.83 19.61 13.51
N PRO A 102 -7.57 19.26 13.24
CA PRO A 102 -6.96 19.44 11.92
C PRO A 102 -7.76 18.75 10.82
N MET A 103 -7.77 19.34 9.62
CA MET A 103 -8.31 18.71 8.42
C MET A 103 -7.47 17.50 8.04
N ILE A 104 -8.12 16.42 7.66
CA ILE A 104 -7.45 15.18 7.24
C ILE A 104 -7.02 15.28 5.79
N ARG A 105 -5.71 15.26 5.55
CA ARG A 105 -5.11 15.33 4.21
C ARG A 105 -4.60 13.99 3.70
N SER A 106 -4.29 13.04 4.58
CA SER A 106 -3.68 11.77 4.21
C SER A 106 -4.56 10.57 4.53
N GLU A 107 -4.32 9.47 3.81
CA GLU A 107 -4.75 8.12 4.14
C GLU A 107 -3.54 7.20 4.23
N ASP A 108 -3.65 6.14 5.01
CA ASP A 108 -2.65 5.11 5.13
C ASP A 108 -2.79 4.08 4.01
N VAL A 109 -1.66 3.57 3.53
CA VAL A 109 -1.62 2.40 2.66
C VAL A 109 -0.67 1.41 3.33
N CYS A 110 -1.23 0.49 4.09
CA CYS A 110 -0.51 -0.46 4.92
C CYS A 110 -0.04 -1.66 4.10
N ILE A 111 1.24 -2.02 4.22
CA ILE A 111 1.85 -3.12 3.48
C ILE A 111 2.10 -4.28 4.41
N PHE A 112 1.59 -5.44 4.01
CA PHE A 112 1.79 -6.71 4.70
C PHE A 112 2.36 -7.76 3.73
N GLY A 113 2.89 -8.84 4.29
CA GLY A 113 3.36 -9.98 3.50
C GLY A 113 3.69 -11.18 4.38
N THR A 114 3.38 -12.36 3.91
CA THR A 114 3.51 -13.63 4.65
C THR A 114 4.96 -14.10 4.82
N GLY A 115 5.91 -13.52 4.09
CA GLY A 115 7.34 -13.86 4.16
C GLY A 115 8.19 -12.79 4.83
N GLY A 116 9.48 -13.00 4.89
CA GLY A 116 10.45 -12.03 5.41
C GLY A 116 10.50 -10.74 4.58
N LYS A 117 10.33 -10.85 3.27
CA LYS A 117 10.32 -9.72 2.31
C LYS A 117 9.03 -9.74 1.50
N VAL A 118 8.66 -8.59 0.98
CA VAL A 118 7.65 -8.46 -0.08
C VAL A 118 8.34 -8.07 -1.38
N ASN A 119 7.76 -8.48 -2.51
CA ASN A 119 8.20 -7.99 -3.81
C ASN A 119 8.03 -6.47 -3.84
N TYR A 120 9.08 -5.77 -4.20
CA TYR A 120 9.10 -4.30 -4.22
C TYR A 120 9.96 -3.80 -5.36
N TYR A 121 9.35 -3.14 -6.30
CA TYR A 121 9.96 -2.58 -7.51
C TYR A 121 9.91 -1.05 -7.45
N PRO A 122 10.91 -0.38 -6.82
CA PRO A 122 10.85 1.06 -6.57
C PRO A 122 10.81 1.87 -7.86
N ILE A 123 9.77 2.67 -8.03
CA ILE A 123 9.64 3.63 -9.13
C ILE A 123 10.52 4.84 -8.83
N LYS A 124 11.72 4.85 -9.41
CA LYS A 124 12.71 5.89 -9.16
C LYS A 124 12.32 7.20 -9.85
N ILE A 125 12.53 8.30 -9.15
CA ILE A 125 12.23 9.65 -9.63
C ILE A 125 13.50 10.27 -10.20
N LYS A 126 13.45 10.75 -11.45
CA LYS A 126 14.56 11.47 -12.08
C LYS A 126 14.84 12.76 -11.31
N ARG A 127 16.10 13.06 -11.07
CA ARG A 127 16.53 14.29 -10.42
C ARG A 127 16.64 15.41 -11.47
N ASP A 128 16.30 16.63 -11.08
CA ASP A 128 16.50 17.81 -11.93
C ASP A 128 17.98 18.06 -12.18
N LYS A 129 18.80 17.85 -11.14
CA LYS A 129 20.26 17.91 -11.21
C LYS A 129 20.88 16.64 -10.64
N PRO A 130 21.77 15.95 -11.38
CA PRO A 130 22.51 14.83 -10.85
C PRO A 130 23.33 15.23 -9.63
N ILE A 131 23.44 14.34 -8.66
CA ILE A 131 24.31 14.52 -7.50
C ILE A 131 25.46 13.54 -7.54
N LYS A 132 26.65 13.97 -7.12
CA LYS A 132 27.81 13.09 -6.89
C LYS A 132 27.84 12.68 -5.42
N GLY A 133 28.13 11.43 -5.16
CA GLY A 133 28.23 10.90 -3.80
C GLY A 133 29.04 9.61 -3.76
N TYR A 134 29.45 9.22 -2.56
CA TYR A 134 30.17 7.98 -2.36
C TYR A 134 29.16 6.82 -2.20
N ALA A 135 29.45 5.67 -2.79
CA ALA A 135 28.75 4.43 -2.45
C ALA A 135 29.20 4.00 -1.05
N VAL A 136 28.26 3.94 -0.13
CA VAL A 136 28.49 3.40 1.21
C VAL A 136 28.05 1.95 1.22
N ASN A 137 28.98 1.02 1.48
CA ASN A 137 28.60 -0.35 1.81
C ASN A 137 27.97 -0.35 3.21
N ASN A 138 26.71 -0.71 3.30
CA ASN A 138 25.95 -0.82 4.57
C ASN A 138 26.46 -2.01 5.39
N SER A 139 27.61 -1.90 6.00
CA SER A 139 27.99 -2.72 7.14
C SER A 139 27.44 -2.06 8.39
N LEU A 140 26.50 -2.71 9.06
CA LEU A 140 25.90 -2.23 10.31
C LEU A 140 26.95 -2.04 11.44
N SER A 141 28.10 -2.70 11.35
CA SER A 141 29.16 -2.66 12.36
C SER A 141 30.15 -1.52 12.21
N ASN A 142 30.33 -0.98 11.01
CA ASN A 142 31.16 0.23 10.79
C ASN A 142 30.82 0.89 9.44
N PRO A 143 29.87 1.83 9.40
CA PRO A 143 29.42 2.47 8.16
C PRO A 143 30.53 3.26 7.43
N LEU A 144 31.59 3.65 8.13
CA LEU A 144 32.70 4.49 7.59
C LEU A 144 33.90 3.66 7.15
N ALA A 145 34.13 2.47 7.72
CA ALA A 145 35.31 1.66 7.43
C ALA A 145 35.31 1.01 6.05
N ASN A 146 34.11 0.81 5.44
CA ASN A 146 33.93 0.16 4.14
C ASN A 146 33.33 1.12 3.09
N ALA A 147 33.53 2.42 3.22
CA ALA A 147 33.12 3.37 2.21
C ALA A 147 33.88 3.11 0.92
N ASP A 148 33.20 2.68 -0.15
CA ASP A 148 33.78 2.65 -1.47
C ASP A 148 34.11 4.11 -1.86
N LYS A 149 35.39 4.41 -1.96
CA LYS A 149 35.88 5.77 -2.31
C LYS A 149 35.52 6.18 -3.74
N LYS A 150 34.90 5.27 -4.51
CA LYS A 150 34.50 5.56 -5.88
C LYS A 150 33.31 6.52 -5.90
N VAL A 151 33.51 7.70 -6.44
CA VAL A 151 32.43 8.68 -6.64
C VAL A 151 31.47 8.16 -7.70
N ARG A 152 30.19 8.11 -7.35
CA ARG A 152 29.09 7.73 -8.28
C ARG A 152 28.19 8.94 -8.54
N THR A 153 27.68 9.02 -9.77
CA THR A 153 26.71 10.04 -10.15
C THR A 153 25.29 9.45 -10.07
N TYR A 154 24.45 10.06 -9.25
CA TYR A 154 23.07 9.61 -9.04
C TYR A 154 22.10 10.54 -9.79
N THR A 155 21.54 10.04 -10.87
CA THR A 155 20.56 10.73 -11.72
C THR A 155 19.12 10.54 -11.27
N HIS A 156 18.88 9.58 -10.41
CA HIS A 156 17.57 9.25 -9.85
C HIS A 156 17.60 9.19 -8.32
N LYS A 157 16.48 9.39 -7.70
CA LYS A 157 16.26 9.20 -6.25
C LYS A 157 15.21 8.10 -6.03
N ASN A 158 15.32 7.37 -4.93
CA ASN A 158 14.30 6.45 -4.49
C ASN A 158 13.05 7.23 -4.04
N PRO A 159 11.85 6.64 -4.14
CA PRO A 159 10.64 7.24 -3.59
C PRO A 159 10.75 7.36 -2.06
N THR A 160 10.05 8.33 -1.51
CA THR A 160 9.76 8.44 -0.07
C THR A 160 8.43 7.74 0.22
N ASN A 161 8.09 7.55 1.48
CA ASN A 161 6.82 6.94 1.87
C ASN A 161 5.60 7.85 1.74
N ILE A 162 5.72 9.02 1.10
CA ILE A 162 4.61 9.94 0.84
C ILE A 162 4.28 9.87 -0.65
N LEU A 163 3.02 9.54 -0.96
CA LEU A 163 2.48 9.46 -2.32
C LEU A 163 1.50 10.62 -2.55
N GLU A 164 1.87 11.57 -3.37
CA GLU A 164 1.04 12.73 -3.67
C GLU A 164 0.18 12.45 -4.91
N PHE A 165 -1.11 12.19 -4.70
CA PHE A 165 -2.11 11.99 -5.74
C PHE A 165 -3.41 12.72 -5.39
N LYS A 166 -3.86 13.64 -6.24
CA LYS A 166 -5.11 14.36 -6.03
C LYS A 166 -6.30 13.41 -6.05
N LYS A 167 -7.30 13.66 -5.20
CA LYS A 167 -8.60 12.99 -5.29
C LYS A 167 -9.24 13.22 -6.66
N VAL A 168 -9.96 12.22 -7.15
CA VAL A 168 -10.75 12.32 -8.37
C VAL A 168 -11.98 13.19 -8.11
N LYS A 169 -12.34 14.06 -9.07
CA LYS A 169 -13.59 14.81 -9.07
C LYS A 169 -14.62 14.10 -9.95
N GLY A 170 -15.91 14.20 -9.62
CA GLY A 170 -16.97 13.59 -10.44
C GLY A 170 -16.94 12.05 -10.42
N THR A 171 -16.68 11.47 -9.24
CA THR A 171 -16.56 10.03 -9.06
C THR A 171 -17.90 9.30 -9.16
N VAL A 172 -17.88 8.06 -9.64
CA VAL A 172 -19.05 7.15 -9.64
C VAL A 172 -19.29 6.53 -8.26
N HIS A 173 -18.27 6.56 -7.38
CA HIS A 173 -18.35 6.09 -5.99
C HIS A 173 -17.66 7.07 -5.05
N PRO A 174 -18.24 7.41 -3.88
CA PRO A 174 -17.71 8.45 -2.97
C PRO A 174 -16.30 8.16 -2.45
N THR A 175 -15.90 6.89 -2.34
CA THR A 175 -14.58 6.48 -1.85
C THR A 175 -13.62 6.05 -2.97
N GLN A 176 -13.95 6.33 -4.23
CA GLN A 176 -13.13 5.95 -5.38
C GLN A 176 -11.68 6.44 -5.24
N LYS A 177 -10.73 5.52 -5.38
CA LYS A 177 -9.30 5.84 -5.38
C LYS A 177 -8.86 6.35 -6.76
N PRO A 178 -7.87 7.26 -6.83
CA PRO A 178 -7.31 7.71 -8.10
C PRO A 178 -6.67 6.56 -8.88
N VAL A 179 -6.98 6.45 -10.17
CA VAL A 179 -6.41 5.42 -11.06
C VAL A 179 -4.88 5.49 -11.06
N ALA A 180 -4.29 6.68 -11.08
CA ALA A 180 -2.85 6.88 -11.07
C ALA A 180 -2.19 6.35 -9.76
N LEU A 181 -2.88 6.45 -8.61
CA LEU A 181 -2.41 5.85 -7.36
C LEU A 181 -2.45 4.33 -7.43
N MET A 182 -3.54 3.75 -7.95
CA MET A 182 -3.66 2.30 -8.10
C MET A 182 -2.61 1.75 -9.06
N GLU A 183 -2.41 2.41 -10.19
CA GLU A 183 -1.36 2.07 -11.17
C GLU A 183 0.05 2.12 -10.53
N TYR A 184 0.34 3.15 -9.74
CA TYR A 184 1.60 3.28 -9.03
C TYR A 184 1.83 2.10 -8.07
N LEU A 185 0.82 1.73 -7.28
CA LEU A 185 0.90 0.61 -6.34
C LEU A 185 1.05 -0.73 -7.08
N ILE A 186 0.29 -0.96 -8.14
CA ILE A 186 0.42 -2.17 -8.97
C ILE A 186 1.85 -2.30 -9.50
N LYS A 187 2.39 -1.25 -10.15
CA LYS A 187 3.76 -1.25 -10.68
C LYS A 187 4.84 -1.37 -9.61
N THR A 188 4.53 -0.98 -8.37
CA THR A 188 5.46 -1.09 -7.24
C THR A 188 5.55 -2.51 -6.70
N TYR A 189 4.48 -3.31 -6.80
CA TYR A 189 4.42 -4.62 -6.16
C TYR A 189 4.29 -5.79 -7.14
N THR A 190 4.14 -5.51 -8.43
CA THR A 190 4.03 -6.53 -9.47
C THR A 190 4.82 -6.17 -10.73
N ASN A 191 5.18 -7.20 -11.50
CA ASN A 191 5.68 -7.11 -12.85
C ASN A 191 4.54 -7.29 -13.87
N GLU A 192 4.82 -6.98 -15.13
CA GLU A 192 3.88 -7.25 -16.23
C GLU A 192 3.56 -8.74 -16.34
N GLY A 193 2.29 -9.07 -16.55
CA GLY A 193 1.80 -10.45 -16.62
C GLY A 193 1.45 -11.09 -15.28
N GLU A 194 1.79 -10.47 -14.14
CA GLU A 194 1.42 -10.96 -12.81
C GLU A 194 -0.04 -10.63 -12.47
N THR A 195 -0.62 -11.40 -11.54
CA THR A 195 -2.03 -11.30 -11.16
C THR A 195 -2.20 -10.46 -9.91
N VAL A 196 -3.11 -9.48 -9.99
CA VAL A 196 -3.51 -8.62 -8.86
C VAL A 196 -4.98 -8.87 -8.53
N LEU A 197 -5.29 -9.01 -7.23
CA LEU A 197 -6.62 -9.05 -6.67
C LEU A 197 -6.93 -7.71 -5.99
#